data_286b16b122f5cea53c3997e995292fef
#
_entry.id   286b16b122f5cea53c3997e995292fef
#
_cell.length_a   1.000
_cell.length_b   1.000
_cell.length_c   1.000
_cell.angle_alpha   90.00
_cell.angle_beta   90.00
_cell.angle_gamma   90.00
#
_symmetry.space_group_name_H-M   'P 1'
#
loop_
_entity.id
_entity.type
_entity.pdbx_description
1 polymer ?
#
loop_
_entity_poly.entity_id
_entity_poly.type
_entity_poly.pdbx_seq_one_letter_code
_entity_poly.pdbx_strand_id
1 'polypeptide(L)'
;MVLSCCEKKGRGATPSKYFEECYEKLPDYEDVNLSEITLEKVKPVNIKDTYSFTSHIALYENCALQYKFFKELGFTQVRVGATLFGTLVHETIEDIHRAAMRHEEQTIVPETIREWFDTNYMTLSKCEHSYLGQPQIEAAYKQVLGYVERNQSDWSRIQDAEVEVSLVKPDYILLGKVD
;
A
#
# COMPACT_ATOMS: atom_id res chain seq x y z
N MET A 1 25.55 -7.31 -9.10
CA MET A 1 24.85 -8.20 -8.16
C MET A 1 25.57 -9.53 -8.18
N VAL A 2 26.06 -10.01 -7.05
CA VAL A 2 26.70 -11.33 -6.93
C VAL A 2 25.66 -12.29 -6.35
N LEU A 3 25.34 -13.35 -7.09
CA LEU A 3 24.45 -14.41 -6.64
C LEU A 3 25.32 -15.63 -6.29
N SER A 4 25.16 -16.18 -5.10
CA SER A 4 25.88 -17.36 -4.66
C SER A 4 24.94 -18.42 -4.13
N CYS A 5 25.24 -19.68 -4.37
CA CYS A 5 24.60 -20.82 -3.73
C CYS A 5 25.68 -21.68 -3.07
N CYS A 6 25.34 -22.32 -1.96
CA CYS A 6 26.26 -23.24 -1.29
C CYS A 6 25.69 -24.65 -1.24
N GLU A 7 26.54 -25.64 -1.44
CA GLU A 7 26.20 -27.03 -1.21
C GLU A 7 26.14 -27.34 0.28
N LYS A 8 25.03 -27.94 0.73
CA LYS A 8 24.98 -28.50 2.09
C LYS A 8 25.82 -29.77 2.15
N LYS A 9 26.80 -29.83 3.04
CA LYS A 9 27.55 -31.05 3.33
C LYS A 9 26.60 -32.24 3.54
N GLY A 10 26.63 -33.22 2.63
CA GLY A 10 25.92 -34.49 2.75
C GLY A 10 24.63 -34.67 1.95
N ARG A 11 24.13 -33.63 1.29
CA ARG A 11 23.09 -33.73 0.23
C ARG A 11 23.35 -32.61 -0.78
N GLY A 12 23.77 -32.96 -1.98
CA GLY A 12 23.95 -32.00 -3.06
C GLY A 12 22.68 -31.15 -3.22
N ALA A 13 22.79 -29.84 -2.98
CA ALA A 13 21.74 -28.93 -3.31
C ALA A 13 21.90 -28.58 -4.78
N THR A 14 20.96 -29.02 -5.61
CA THR A 14 20.91 -28.61 -7.01
C THR A 14 20.68 -27.10 -7.07
N PRO A 15 21.44 -26.37 -7.90
CA PRO A 15 21.18 -24.95 -8.15
C PRO A 15 19.74 -24.74 -8.61
N SER A 16 19.19 -23.58 -8.33
CA SER A 16 17.87 -23.24 -8.85
C SER A 16 17.89 -23.28 -10.38
N LYS A 17 16.84 -23.84 -11.00
CA LYS A 17 16.69 -23.87 -12.47
C LYS A 17 16.88 -22.49 -13.14
N TYR A 18 16.65 -21.41 -12.44
CA TYR A 18 16.89 -20.05 -12.92
C TYR A 18 18.40 -19.74 -13.11
N PHE A 19 19.26 -20.38 -12.34
CA PHE A 19 20.69 -20.30 -12.55
C PHE A 19 21.13 -21.10 -13.79
N GLU A 20 20.55 -22.29 -13.99
CA GLU A 20 20.82 -23.13 -15.15
C GLU A 20 20.34 -22.47 -16.45
N GLU A 21 19.24 -21.72 -16.42
CA GLU A 21 18.73 -20.95 -17.55
C GLU A 21 19.64 -19.76 -17.93
N CYS A 22 20.34 -19.19 -16.95
CA CYS A 22 21.21 -18.03 -17.17
C CYS A 22 22.67 -18.39 -17.49
N TYR A 23 23.13 -19.58 -17.10
CA TYR A 23 24.52 -20.00 -17.22
C TYR A 23 24.61 -21.47 -17.63
N GLU A 24 25.29 -21.75 -18.72
CA GLU A 24 25.60 -23.13 -19.18
C GLU A 24 26.47 -23.88 -18.15
N LYS A 25 27.32 -23.19 -17.42
CA LYS A 25 28.14 -23.72 -16.35
C LYS A 25 28.34 -22.68 -15.26
N LEU A 26 27.97 -23.01 -14.03
CA LEU A 26 28.28 -22.16 -12.89
C LEU A 26 29.76 -22.30 -12.52
N PRO A 27 30.51 -21.20 -12.41
CA PRO A 27 31.90 -21.26 -11.96
C PRO A 27 31.97 -21.67 -10.51
N ASP A 28 32.98 -22.46 -10.15
CA ASP A 28 33.25 -22.78 -8.75
C ASP A 28 33.71 -21.52 -8.02
N TYR A 29 33.39 -21.43 -6.73
CA TYR A 29 33.76 -20.29 -5.89
C TYR A 29 35.29 -20.04 -5.89
N GLU A 30 36.09 -21.12 -5.96
CA GLU A 30 37.56 -21.07 -6.00
C GLU A 30 38.09 -20.52 -7.30
N ASP A 31 37.30 -20.63 -8.39
CA ASP A 31 37.68 -20.14 -9.73
C ASP A 31 37.34 -18.65 -9.93
N VAL A 32 36.61 -18.03 -9.03
CA VAL A 32 36.17 -16.64 -9.13
C VAL A 32 37.15 -15.71 -8.42
N ASN A 33 38.00 -15.02 -9.18
CA ASN A 33 38.84 -13.97 -8.62
C ASN A 33 38.05 -12.68 -8.45
N LEU A 34 37.51 -12.46 -7.25
CA LEU A 34 36.69 -11.29 -6.91
C LEU A 34 37.44 -9.95 -7.09
N SER A 35 38.77 -9.96 -7.07
CA SER A 35 39.57 -8.75 -7.27
C SER A 35 39.61 -8.29 -8.73
N GLU A 36 39.25 -9.15 -9.69
CA GLU A 36 39.18 -8.84 -11.11
C GLU A 36 37.80 -8.33 -11.55
N ILE A 37 36.82 -8.40 -10.69
CA ILE A 37 35.47 -7.89 -10.98
C ILE A 37 35.48 -6.37 -10.87
N THR A 38 35.64 -5.72 -12.01
CA THR A 38 35.44 -4.27 -12.11
C THR A 38 33.96 -3.98 -12.15
N LEU A 39 33.41 -3.54 -11.04
CA LEU A 39 32.05 -3.02 -11.02
C LEU A 39 32.03 -1.69 -11.75
N GLU A 40 31.25 -1.59 -12.83
CA GLU A 40 30.99 -0.29 -13.45
C GLU A 40 30.38 0.63 -12.37
N LYS A 41 30.95 1.82 -12.23
CA LYS A 41 30.36 2.85 -11.37
C LYS A 41 28.98 3.17 -11.93
N VAL A 42 27.96 2.69 -11.25
CA VAL A 42 26.59 3.09 -11.55
C VAL A 42 26.54 4.61 -11.48
N LYS A 43 26.24 5.26 -12.60
CA LYS A 43 26.01 6.71 -12.60
C LYS A 43 24.92 6.98 -11.58
N PRO A 44 25.11 7.91 -10.63
CA PRO A 44 24.07 8.23 -9.68
C PRO A 44 22.83 8.68 -10.48
N VAL A 45 21.84 7.82 -10.54
CA VAL A 45 20.53 8.22 -11.04
C VAL A 45 19.99 9.17 -9.99
N ASN A 46 19.73 10.40 -10.37
CA ASN A 46 19.18 11.40 -9.46
C ASN A 46 17.69 11.09 -9.24
N ILE A 47 17.43 9.99 -8.54
CA ILE A 47 16.07 9.58 -8.14
C ILE A 47 15.72 10.49 -6.98
N LYS A 48 14.71 11.33 -7.19
CA LYS A 48 14.19 12.17 -6.12
C LYS A 48 13.51 11.31 -5.06
N ASP A 49 13.78 11.59 -3.81
CA ASP A 49 13.09 10.95 -2.72
C ASP A 49 11.60 11.32 -2.74
N THR A 50 10.74 10.33 -2.54
CA THR A 50 9.29 10.53 -2.54
C THR A 50 8.77 10.45 -1.11
N TYR A 51 8.12 11.51 -0.67
CA TYR A 51 7.52 11.61 0.65
C TYR A 51 6.01 11.75 0.54
N SER A 52 5.28 11.06 1.41
CA SER A 52 3.83 11.27 1.58
C SER A 52 3.60 12.19 2.79
N PHE A 53 2.64 13.08 2.68
CA PHE A 53 2.32 14.00 3.78
C PHE A 53 1.92 13.21 5.05
N THR A 54 0.98 12.30 4.96
CA THR A 54 0.46 11.55 6.12
C THR A 54 1.47 10.55 6.67
N SER A 55 2.10 9.77 5.79
CA SER A 55 2.93 8.64 6.22
C SER A 55 4.38 9.03 6.52
N HIS A 56 4.84 10.22 6.13
CA HIS A 56 6.19 10.69 6.43
C HIS A 56 6.14 11.97 7.28
N ILE A 57 5.54 13.04 6.78
CA ILE A 57 5.60 14.34 7.47
C ILE A 57 4.80 14.32 8.77
N ALA A 58 3.51 13.98 8.70
CA ALA A 58 2.66 13.93 9.89
C ALA A 58 3.17 12.90 10.93
N LEU A 59 3.70 11.76 10.46
CA LEU A 59 4.29 10.77 11.35
C LEU A 59 5.54 11.33 12.07
N TYR A 60 6.41 12.03 11.35
CA TYR A 60 7.62 12.65 11.93
C TYR A 60 7.28 13.75 12.93
N GLU A 61 6.33 14.62 12.58
CA GLU A 61 5.87 15.71 13.47
C GLU A 61 5.23 15.15 14.74
N ASN A 62 4.46 14.08 14.62
CA ASN A 62 3.85 13.43 15.79
C ASN A 62 4.89 12.74 16.67
N CYS A 63 5.83 12.00 16.10
CA CYS A 63 6.89 11.33 16.82
C CYS A 63 8.07 10.93 15.91
N ALA A 64 9.17 11.67 15.98
CA ALA A 64 10.38 11.37 15.20
C ALA A 64 10.96 9.97 15.48
N LEU A 65 10.76 9.42 16.69
CA LEU A 65 11.19 8.07 17.03
C LEU A 65 10.36 7.01 16.30
N GLN A 66 9.05 7.21 16.19
CA GLN A 66 8.18 6.35 15.39
C GLN A 66 8.56 6.39 13.92
N TYR A 67 8.86 7.58 13.38
CA TYR A 67 9.35 7.73 12.02
C TYR A 67 10.60 6.90 11.78
N LYS A 68 11.59 7.00 12.68
CA LYS A 68 12.82 6.21 12.60
C LYS A 68 12.54 4.72 12.56
N PHE A 69 11.69 4.20 13.44
CA PHE A 69 11.36 2.78 13.47
C PHE A 69 10.63 2.33 12.20
N PHE A 70 9.62 3.07 11.76
CA PHE A 70 8.75 2.62 10.68
C PHE A 70 9.28 2.94 9.29
N LYS A 71 10.03 4.03 9.11
CA LYS A 71 10.51 4.46 7.79
C LYS A 71 11.98 4.18 7.56
N GLU A 72 12.85 4.42 8.53
CA GLU A 72 14.28 4.18 8.38
C GLU A 72 14.64 2.72 8.66
N LEU A 73 14.09 2.12 9.71
CA LEU A 73 14.39 0.76 10.13
C LEU A 73 13.43 -0.29 9.56
N GLY A 74 12.36 0.12 8.88
CA GLY A 74 11.43 -0.78 8.19
C GLY A 74 10.58 -1.66 9.10
N PHE A 75 10.35 -1.28 10.36
CA PHE A 75 9.45 -2.01 11.24
C PHE A 75 8.00 -1.87 10.74
N THR A 76 7.29 -2.98 10.68
CA THR A 76 5.87 -2.97 10.32
C THR A 76 5.02 -2.56 11.52
N GLN A 77 4.17 -1.58 11.32
CA GLN A 77 3.17 -1.21 12.33
C GLN A 77 2.17 -2.34 12.52
N VAL A 78 1.86 -2.65 13.77
CA VAL A 78 0.72 -3.52 14.06
C VAL A 78 -0.55 -2.73 13.74
N ARG A 79 -1.28 -3.16 12.73
CA ARG A 79 -2.56 -2.53 12.39
C ARG A 79 -3.60 -2.88 13.44
N VAL A 80 -4.23 -1.86 13.97
CA VAL A 80 -5.30 -1.97 14.98
C VAL A 80 -6.65 -1.97 14.27
N GLY A 81 -7.63 -2.67 14.84
CA GLY A 81 -8.99 -2.73 14.29
C GLY A 81 -9.64 -1.36 14.05
N ALA A 82 -9.21 -0.31 14.76
CA ALA A 82 -9.66 1.06 14.51
C ALA A 82 -9.26 1.58 13.12
N THR A 83 -8.08 1.20 12.63
CA THR A 83 -7.63 1.58 11.28
C THR A 83 -8.47 0.87 10.22
N LEU A 84 -8.70 -0.45 10.38
CA LEU A 84 -9.56 -1.22 9.48
C LEU A 84 -11.00 -0.65 9.44
N PHE A 85 -11.54 -0.26 10.61
CA PHE A 85 -12.85 0.38 10.69
C PHE A 85 -12.90 1.68 9.88
N GLY A 86 -11.92 2.57 10.07
CA GLY A 86 -11.85 3.84 9.35
C GLY A 86 -11.71 3.64 7.84
N THR A 87 -10.79 2.77 7.42
CA THR A 87 -10.58 2.46 6.00
C THR A 87 -11.84 1.88 5.35
N LEU A 88 -12.54 0.98 6.03
CA LEU A 88 -13.78 0.39 5.51
C LEU A 88 -14.88 1.42 5.26
N VAL A 89 -15.08 2.34 6.21
CA VAL A 89 -16.03 3.44 6.05
C VAL A 89 -15.63 4.33 4.89
N HIS A 90 -14.34 4.69 4.81
CA HIS A 90 -13.81 5.58 3.78
C HIS A 90 -13.94 4.97 2.37
N GLU A 91 -13.48 3.75 2.13
CA GLU A 91 -13.60 3.08 0.83
C GLU A 91 -15.05 2.91 0.38
N THR A 92 -15.97 2.64 1.30
CA THR A 92 -17.39 2.53 0.96
C THR A 92 -17.98 3.89 0.58
N ILE A 93 -17.59 4.97 1.25
CA ILE A 93 -17.99 6.35 0.87
C ILE A 93 -17.39 6.72 -0.50
N GLU A 94 -16.17 6.31 -0.78
CA GLU A 94 -15.53 6.53 -2.09
C GLU A 94 -16.31 5.83 -3.23
N ASP A 95 -16.79 4.60 -3.02
CA ASP A 95 -17.64 3.91 -4.00
C ASP A 95 -18.95 4.65 -4.24
N ILE A 96 -19.55 5.22 -3.20
CA ILE A 96 -20.74 6.06 -3.31
C ILE A 96 -20.43 7.32 -4.14
N HIS A 97 -19.32 8.01 -3.87
CA HIS A 97 -18.91 9.17 -4.65
C HIS A 97 -18.65 8.82 -6.11
N ARG A 98 -18.01 7.70 -6.38
CA ARG A 98 -17.78 7.22 -7.74
C ARG A 98 -19.07 6.92 -8.49
N ALA A 99 -20.09 6.38 -7.82
CA ALA A 99 -21.41 6.17 -8.41
C ALA A 99 -22.10 7.52 -8.70
N ALA A 100 -22.03 8.47 -7.77
CA ALA A 100 -22.58 9.82 -7.98
C ALA A 100 -21.90 10.55 -9.16
N MET A 101 -20.57 10.50 -9.27
CA MET A 101 -19.83 11.08 -10.40
C MET A 101 -20.20 10.45 -11.75
N ARG A 102 -20.62 9.18 -11.77
CA ARG A 102 -21.12 8.50 -12.97
C ARG A 102 -22.59 8.79 -13.30
N HIS A 103 -23.23 9.66 -12.49
CA HIS A 103 -24.67 9.94 -12.57
C HIS A 103 -25.55 8.70 -12.35
N GLU A 104 -25.10 7.82 -11.48
CA GLU A 104 -25.77 6.58 -11.08
C GLU A 104 -26.42 6.70 -9.69
N GLU A 105 -26.90 7.88 -9.31
CA GLU A 105 -27.45 8.17 -7.97
C GLU A 105 -28.62 7.23 -7.61
N GLN A 106 -29.36 6.73 -8.61
CA GLN A 106 -30.42 5.74 -8.40
C GLN A 106 -29.90 4.39 -7.86
N THR A 107 -28.61 4.11 -8.00
CA THR A 107 -27.99 2.89 -7.45
C THR A 107 -27.58 3.04 -5.99
N ILE A 108 -27.56 4.27 -5.48
CA ILE A 108 -27.17 4.57 -4.08
C ILE A 108 -28.37 4.26 -3.17
N VAL A 109 -28.68 2.97 -3.05
CA VAL A 109 -29.72 2.44 -2.17
C VAL A 109 -29.10 1.55 -1.09
N PRO A 110 -29.77 1.38 0.07
CA PRO A 110 -29.18 0.62 1.19
C PRO A 110 -28.68 -0.78 0.81
N GLU A 111 -29.36 -1.45 -0.10
CA GLU A 111 -29.00 -2.80 -0.56
C GLU A 111 -27.66 -2.79 -1.29
N THR A 112 -27.48 -1.89 -2.26
CA THR A 112 -26.24 -1.75 -3.02
C THR A 112 -25.08 -1.26 -2.14
N ILE A 113 -25.36 -0.30 -1.26
CA ILE A 113 -24.37 0.17 -0.26
C ILE A 113 -23.91 -0.99 0.61
N ARG A 114 -24.79 -1.90 1.00
CA ARG A 114 -24.46 -3.08 1.78
C ARG A 114 -23.55 -4.04 0.99
N GLU A 115 -23.82 -4.23 -0.28
CA GLU A 115 -22.97 -5.07 -1.15
C GLU A 115 -21.55 -4.49 -1.29
N TRP A 116 -21.41 -3.19 -1.52
CA TRP A 116 -20.11 -2.51 -1.56
C TRP A 116 -19.38 -2.63 -0.24
N PHE A 117 -20.07 -2.34 0.86
CA PHE A 117 -19.52 -2.43 2.20
C PHE A 117 -18.99 -3.84 2.53
N ASP A 118 -19.79 -4.87 2.26
CA ASP A 118 -19.41 -6.26 2.52
C ASP A 118 -18.23 -6.69 1.62
N THR A 119 -18.19 -6.24 0.36
CA THR A 119 -17.09 -6.49 -0.57
C THR A 119 -15.80 -5.84 -0.07
N ASN A 120 -15.85 -4.57 0.33
CA ASN A 120 -14.71 -3.84 0.87
C ASN A 120 -14.22 -4.49 2.17
N TYR A 121 -15.13 -4.87 3.08
CA TYR A 121 -14.77 -5.57 4.30
C TYR A 121 -14.06 -6.90 4.04
N MET A 122 -14.56 -7.70 3.10
CA MET A 122 -13.92 -8.97 2.73
C MET A 122 -12.54 -8.76 2.13
N THR A 123 -12.37 -7.75 1.30
CA THR A 123 -11.08 -7.42 0.67
C THR A 123 -10.08 -6.94 1.70
N LEU A 124 -10.44 -5.94 2.49
CA LEU A 124 -9.60 -5.35 3.52
C LEU A 124 -9.20 -6.36 4.60
N SER A 125 -10.15 -7.16 5.09
CA SER A 125 -9.88 -8.15 6.14
C SER A 125 -8.87 -9.21 5.68
N LYS A 126 -8.95 -9.63 4.41
CA LYS A 126 -7.98 -10.57 3.82
C LYS A 126 -6.60 -9.93 3.62
N CYS A 127 -6.55 -8.70 3.09
CA CYS A 127 -5.29 -8.00 2.84
C CYS A 127 -4.56 -7.64 4.14
N GLU A 128 -5.30 -7.25 5.16
CA GLU A 128 -4.73 -6.78 6.42
C GLU A 128 -4.58 -7.87 7.49
N HIS A 129 -5.10 -9.07 7.22
CA HIS A 129 -5.19 -10.17 8.20
C HIS A 129 -5.78 -9.71 9.54
N SER A 130 -6.75 -8.79 9.49
CA SER A 130 -7.40 -8.18 10.64
C SER A 130 -8.92 -8.26 10.48
N TYR A 131 -9.63 -8.42 11.60
CA TYR A 131 -11.07 -8.60 11.60
C TYR A 131 -11.73 -7.67 12.60
N LEU A 132 -12.91 -7.16 12.23
CA LEU A 132 -13.78 -6.41 13.14
C LEU A 132 -14.79 -7.36 13.79
N GLY A 133 -15.13 -7.07 15.04
CA GLY A 133 -16.26 -7.72 15.69
C GLY A 133 -17.61 -7.25 15.11
N GLN A 134 -18.62 -8.09 15.20
CA GLN A 134 -19.96 -7.77 14.65
C GLN A 134 -20.49 -6.38 15.08
N PRO A 135 -20.38 -5.95 16.36
CA PRO A 135 -20.81 -4.60 16.75
C PRO A 135 -20.06 -3.47 16.04
N GLN A 136 -18.80 -3.68 15.71
CA GLN A 136 -17.98 -2.69 14.97
C GLN A 136 -18.39 -2.62 13.50
N ILE A 137 -18.69 -3.76 12.87
CA ILE A 137 -19.19 -3.84 11.50
C ILE A 137 -20.52 -3.08 11.39
N GLU A 138 -21.45 -3.34 12.30
CA GLU A 138 -22.74 -2.64 12.34
C GLU A 138 -22.59 -1.13 12.58
N ALA A 139 -21.66 -0.74 13.45
CA ALA A 139 -21.37 0.67 13.71
C ALA A 139 -20.77 1.36 12.47
N ALA A 140 -19.85 0.70 11.76
CA ALA A 140 -19.27 1.22 10.52
C ALA A 140 -20.33 1.40 9.42
N TYR A 141 -21.17 0.38 9.21
CA TYR A 141 -22.27 0.45 8.26
C TYR A 141 -23.26 1.59 8.58
N LYS A 142 -23.61 1.73 9.85
CA LYS A 142 -24.47 2.83 10.31
C LYS A 142 -23.85 4.21 10.04
N GLN A 143 -22.54 4.36 10.15
CA GLN A 143 -21.86 5.60 9.81
C GLN A 143 -21.97 5.92 8.31
N VAL A 144 -21.81 4.92 7.45
CA VAL A 144 -21.97 5.09 6.00
C VAL A 144 -23.40 5.51 5.66
N LEU A 145 -24.41 4.83 6.20
CA LEU A 145 -25.81 5.22 5.97
C LEU A 145 -26.10 6.65 6.48
N GLY A 146 -25.62 7.01 7.66
CA GLY A 146 -25.78 8.36 8.19
C GLY A 146 -25.03 9.43 7.35
N TYR A 147 -23.96 9.05 6.66
CA TYR A 147 -23.31 9.92 5.69
C TYR A 147 -24.22 10.14 4.47
N VAL A 148 -24.77 9.06 3.91
CA VAL A 148 -25.66 9.12 2.74
C VAL A 148 -26.89 9.98 3.04
N GLU A 149 -27.55 9.77 4.18
CA GLU A 149 -28.74 10.55 4.59
C GLU A 149 -28.45 12.05 4.65
N ARG A 150 -27.27 12.44 5.13
CA ARG A 150 -26.89 13.87 5.25
C ARG A 150 -26.51 14.52 3.93
N ASN A 151 -26.03 13.75 2.95
CA ASN A 151 -25.42 14.29 1.75
C ASN A 151 -26.23 13.99 0.47
N GLN A 152 -27.41 13.41 0.55
CA GLN A 152 -28.25 13.07 -0.61
C GLN A 152 -28.52 14.24 -1.57
N SER A 153 -28.62 15.46 -1.05
CA SER A 153 -28.86 16.67 -1.87
C SER A 153 -27.61 17.20 -2.55
N ASP A 154 -26.43 16.74 -2.16
CA ASP A 154 -25.15 17.34 -2.55
C ASP A 154 -24.33 16.51 -3.55
N TRP A 155 -24.87 15.39 -4.04
CA TRP A 155 -24.18 14.54 -5.02
C TRP A 155 -23.70 15.29 -6.26
N SER A 156 -24.50 16.24 -6.75
CA SER A 156 -24.15 17.06 -7.91
C SER A 156 -22.94 18.00 -7.68
N ARG A 157 -22.50 18.17 -6.46
CA ARG A 157 -21.36 19.02 -6.10
C ARG A 157 -20.04 18.23 -6.08
N ILE A 158 -20.10 16.91 -6.11
CA ILE A 158 -18.92 16.05 -6.14
C ILE A 158 -18.29 16.16 -7.53
N GLN A 159 -17.07 16.70 -7.58
CA GLN A 159 -16.31 16.84 -8.83
C GLN A 159 -15.26 15.76 -8.99
N ASP A 160 -14.71 15.32 -7.87
CA ASP A 160 -13.70 14.26 -7.84
C ASP A 160 -13.70 13.56 -6.47
N ALA A 161 -13.18 12.36 -6.42
CA ALA A 161 -13.03 11.58 -5.21
C ALA A 161 -11.56 11.12 -5.10
N GLU A 162 -10.94 11.39 -3.95
CA GLU A 162 -9.54 11.04 -3.67
C GLU A 162 -8.52 11.61 -4.69
N VAL A 163 -8.49 12.93 -4.82
CA VAL A 163 -7.55 13.59 -5.74
C VAL A 163 -6.11 13.41 -5.28
N GLU A 164 -5.30 12.77 -6.12
CA GLU A 164 -3.87 12.69 -5.90
C GLU A 164 -3.20 14.01 -6.30
N VAL A 165 -2.51 14.61 -5.36
CA VAL A 165 -1.74 15.84 -5.58
C VAL A 165 -0.26 15.58 -5.38
N SER A 166 0.56 16.18 -6.23
CA SER A 166 2.01 16.08 -6.11
C SER A 166 2.68 17.45 -6.18
N LEU A 167 3.62 17.67 -5.28
CA LEU A 167 4.50 18.84 -5.29
C LEU A 167 5.92 18.40 -5.61
N VAL A 168 6.41 18.77 -6.79
CA VAL A 168 7.76 18.43 -7.25
C VAL A 168 8.74 19.52 -6.89
N LYS A 169 9.74 19.20 -6.09
CA LYS A 169 10.88 20.06 -5.74
C LYS A 169 12.17 19.56 -6.40
N PRO A 170 13.27 20.33 -6.42
CA PRO A 170 14.54 19.88 -6.99
C PRO A 170 15.02 18.54 -6.39
N ASP A 171 14.88 18.38 -5.08
CA ASP A 171 15.48 17.25 -4.33
C ASP A 171 14.47 16.16 -3.96
N TYR A 172 13.17 16.45 -3.95
CA TYR A 172 12.13 15.52 -3.53
C TYR A 172 10.79 15.75 -4.22
N ILE A 173 9.92 14.75 -4.11
CA ILE A 173 8.51 14.82 -4.52
C ILE A 173 7.65 14.59 -3.27
N LEU A 174 6.72 15.51 -3.01
CA LEU A 174 5.73 15.34 -1.95
C LEU A 174 4.41 14.88 -2.57
N LEU A 175 3.90 13.76 -2.10
CA LEU A 175 2.61 13.20 -2.49
C LEU A 175 1.58 13.42 -1.39
N GLY A 176 0.36 13.72 -1.79
CA GLY A 176 -0.79 13.81 -0.92
C GLY A 176 -2.05 13.32 -1.61
N LYS A 177 -3.06 13.02 -0.82
CA LYS A 177 -4.43 12.80 -1.28
C LYS A 177 -5.32 13.83 -0.60
N VAL A 178 -6.29 14.33 -1.31
CA VAL A 178 -7.33 15.24 -0.82
C VAL A 178 -8.66 14.51 -0.98
N ASP A 179 -9.40 14.40 0.12
CA ASP A 179 -10.74 13.79 0.18
C ASP A 179 -11.82 14.82 -0.15
#